data_f79a1b627cc655e94551fbe40c7b37f6
#
_entry.id   f79a1b627cc655e94551fbe40c7b37f6
#
_cell.length_a   1.000
_cell.length_b   1.000
_cell.length_c   1.000
_cell.angle_alpha   90.00
_cell.angle_beta   90.00
_cell.angle_gamma   90.00
#
_symmetry.space_group_name_H-M   'P 1'
#
loop_
_entity.id
_entity.type
_entity.pdbx_description
1 polymer ?
#
loop_
_entity_poly.entity_id
_entity_poly.type
_entity_poly.pdbx_seq_one_letter_code
_entity_poly.pdbx_strand_id
1 'polypeptide(L)'
;MKKLIVALVAFCAIASYAADKGAELSDAEKEAKKAQARQRMMEKTGGILEKPGTGRVVVINAQDKFPVSDIESQVKKCNGAIRVKIDVEKGAWKLGDKVPAGANVAVFIVNDPALPISLVAMEEQWGVLNVAKLEGNPRFNKALARVMIATLGAGVSQFKGSPMQTVKSVSDLDKLHSEGITFDALQSIMRNLQNLGVTQSRKTTYRRACMEGWAAQPTNSFQKAIWDEVHSIPKNPMKIQFDPKKGR
;
A
#
# COMPACT_ATOMS: atom_id res chain seq x y z
N MET A 1 -18.82 -6.81 66.39
CA MET A 1 -17.53 -6.47 65.76
C MET A 1 -17.30 -7.07 64.37
N LYS A 2 -17.72 -8.32 64.06
CA LYS A 2 -17.50 -8.94 62.76
C LYS A 2 -18.25 -8.25 61.57
N LYS A 3 -19.42 -7.63 61.78
CA LYS A 3 -20.22 -6.94 60.76
C LYS A 3 -19.59 -5.59 60.34
N LEU A 4 -18.82 -4.93 61.18
CA LEU A 4 -18.19 -3.64 60.90
C LEU A 4 -16.95 -3.79 59.98
N ILE A 5 -16.21 -4.90 60.12
CA ILE A 5 -15.04 -5.21 59.33
C ILE A 5 -15.40 -5.52 57.86
N VAL A 6 -16.52 -6.24 57.66
CA VAL A 6 -16.97 -6.56 56.29
C VAL A 6 -17.42 -5.31 55.53
N ALA A 7 -18.03 -4.35 56.22
CA ALA A 7 -18.43 -3.08 55.58
C ALA A 7 -17.23 -2.22 55.21
N LEU A 8 -16.17 -2.24 56.01
CA LEU A 8 -14.95 -1.45 55.72
C LEU A 8 -14.16 -2.02 54.56
N VAL A 9 -14.09 -3.36 54.43
CA VAL A 9 -13.42 -4.00 53.28
C VAL A 9 -14.19 -3.78 51.97
N ALA A 10 -15.51 -3.81 52.02
CA ALA A 10 -16.35 -3.51 50.84
C ALA A 10 -16.25 -2.05 50.39
N PHE A 11 -16.13 -1.11 51.34
CA PHE A 11 -15.97 0.31 51.06
C PHE A 11 -14.60 0.62 50.45
N CYS A 12 -13.53 -0.02 50.91
CA CYS A 12 -12.20 0.11 50.32
C CYS A 12 -12.14 -0.49 48.89
N ALA A 13 -12.83 -1.59 48.62
CA ALA A 13 -12.89 -2.19 47.29
C ALA A 13 -13.66 -1.30 46.30
N ILE A 14 -14.75 -0.65 46.74
CA ILE A 14 -15.52 0.28 45.90
C ILE A 14 -14.75 1.58 45.67
N ALA A 15 -14.02 2.09 46.69
CA ALA A 15 -13.18 3.27 46.52
C ALA A 15 -12.01 3.03 45.56
N SER A 16 -11.37 1.84 45.62
CA SER A 16 -10.31 1.44 44.66
C SER A 16 -10.85 1.31 43.22
N TYR A 17 -12.09 0.84 43.07
CA TYR A 17 -12.73 0.69 41.74
C TYR A 17 -13.20 2.04 41.15
N ALA A 18 -13.54 3.00 41.99
CA ALA A 18 -13.94 4.34 41.55
C ALA A 18 -12.72 5.22 41.24
N ALA A 19 -11.57 5.00 41.92
CA ALA A 19 -10.35 5.77 41.68
C ALA A 19 -9.66 5.41 40.34
N ASP A 20 -9.96 4.23 39.78
CA ASP A 20 -9.31 3.76 38.52
C ASP A 20 -9.99 4.28 37.24
N LYS A 21 -11.06 5.04 37.34
CA LYS A 21 -11.81 5.56 36.16
C LYS A 21 -11.40 6.96 35.70
N GLY A 22 -10.44 7.59 36.30
CA GLY A 22 -10.10 8.98 35.97
C GLY A 22 -8.62 9.39 36.09
N ALA A 23 -7.74 8.51 36.53
CA ALA A 23 -6.32 8.85 36.56
C ALA A 23 -5.73 8.75 35.15
N GLU A 24 -5.39 9.87 34.56
CA GLU A 24 -4.56 9.89 33.36
C GLU A 24 -3.26 9.14 33.69
N LEU A 25 -3.01 8.04 32.98
CA LEU A 25 -1.78 7.26 33.12
C LEU A 25 -0.57 8.16 32.92
N SER A 26 0.40 8.07 33.80
CA SER A 26 1.68 8.75 33.59
C SER A 26 2.33 8.30 32.27
N ASP A 27 3.17 9.14 31.70
CA ASP A 27 3.83 8.82 30.42
C ASP A 27 4.69 7.53 30.54
N ALA A 28 5.28 7.27 31.70
CA ALA A 28 5.99 6.03 31.99
C ALA A 28 5.06 4.80 31.96
N GLU A 29 3.86 4.88 32.52
CA GLU A 29 2.87 3.80 32.49
C GLU A 29 2.31 3.58 31.06
N LYS A 30 2.10 4.66 30.30
CA LYS A 30 1.71 4.57 28.88
C LYS A 30 2.79 3.83 28.07
N GLU A 31 4.07 4.16 28.25
CA GLU A 31 5.18 3.49 27.58
C GLU A 31 5.34 2.04 28.03
N ALA A 32 5.19 1.73 29.31
CA ALA A 32 5.21 0.36 29.82
C ALA A 32 4.08 -0.50 29.22
N LYS A 33 2.86 0.03 29.14
CA LYS A 33 1.72 -0.64 28.47
C LYS A 33 1.96 -0.86 26.99
N LYS A 34 2.54 0.11 26.29
CA LYS A 34 2.92 -0.03 24.87
C LYS A 34 4.01 -1.11 24.69
N ALA A 35 5.02 -1.13 25.55
CA ALA A 35 6.08 -2.13 25.49
C ALA A 35 5.51 -3.54 25.70
N GLN A 36 4.65 -3.73 26.70
CA GLN A 36 3.97 -4.99 26.97
C GLN A 36 3.08 -5.43 25.78
N ALA A 37 2.35 -4.50 25.17
CA ALA A 37 1.53 -4.79 24.00
C ALA A 37 2.40 -5.21 22.80
N ARG A 38 3.53 -4.53 22.58
CA ARG A 38 4.51 -4.90 21.53
C ARG A 38 5.08 -6.30 21.78
N GLN A 39 5.46 -6.60 23.03
CA GLN A 39 5.96 -7.91 23.39
C GLN A 39 4.94 -9.01 23.11
N ARG A 40 3.69 -8.87 23.59
CA ARG A 40 2.60 -9.82 23.33
C ARG A 40 2.33 -10.00 21.82
N MET A 41 2.44 -8.92 21.05
CA MET A 41 2.34 -9.00 19.61
C MET A 41 3.47 -9.82 19.00
N MET A 42 4.72 -9.59 19.44
CA MET A 42 5.89 -10.36 18.99
C MET A 42 5.77 -11.84 19.32
N GLU A 43 5.33 -12.19 20.53
CA GLU A 43 5.09 -13.58 20.97
C GLU A 43 4.10 -14.30 20.08
N LYS A 44 3.00 -13.64 19.71
CA LYS A 44 1.94 -14.24 18.89
C LYS A 44 2.26 -14.30 17.41
N THR A 45 2.96 -13.31 16.89
CA THR A 45 3.09 -13.11 15.44
C THR A 45 4.52 -13.27 14.92
N GLY A 46 5.53 -13.20 15.77
CA GLY A 46 6.94 -13.13 15.37
C GLY A 46 7.33 -11.80 14.70
N GLY A 47 6.45 -10.80 14.77
CA GLY A 47 6.61 -9.52 14.10
C GLY A 47 5.94 -9.44 12.75
N ILE A 48 6.03 -8.25 12.13
CA ILE A 48 5.48 -7.96 10.82
C ILE A 48 6.60 -8.04 9.79
N LEU A 49 6.37 -8.80 8.73
CA LEU A 49 7.24 -8.87 7.55
C LEU A 49 6.55 -8.19 6.36
N GLU A 50 7.35 -7.69 5.44
CA GLU A 50 6.88 -7.23 4.16
C GLU A 50 7.32 -8.20 3.06
N LYS A 51 6.35 -8.84 2.40
CA LYS A 51 6.60 -9.59 1.19
C LYS A 51 6.71 -8.59 0.05
N PRO A 52 7.88 -8.49 -0.61
CA PRO A 52 8.01 -7.60 -1.76
C PRO A 52 7.05 -8.03 -2.87
N GLY A 53 6.51 -7.05 -3.59
CA GLY A 53 5.79 -7.31 -4.82
C GLY A 53 6.73 -7.75 -5.94
N THR A 54 6.16 -8.29 -7.01
CA THR A 54 6.88 -8.61 -8.25
C THR A 54 6.53 -7.59 -9.33
N GLY A 55 7.38 -7.50 -10.34
CA GLY A 55 7.22 -6.54 -11.43
C GLY A 55 7.65 -5.12 -11.04
N ARG A 56 7.70 -4.25 -12.04
CA ARG A 56 8.25 -2.91 -11.90
C ARG A 56 7.50 -1.91 -12.76
N VAL A 57 7.12 -0.81 -12.18
CA VAL A 57 6.65 0.40 -12.86
C VAL A 57 7.78 1.42 -12.83
N VAL A 58 8.05 2.10 -13.92
CA VAL A 58 9.09 3.13 -13.97
C VAL A 58 8.51 4.47 -14.40
N VAL A 59 8.93 5.54 -13.73
CA VAL A 59 8.68 6.92 -14.12
C VAL A 59 9.99 7.51 -14.61
N ILE A 60 10.08 7.80 -15.91
CA ILE A 60 11.30 8.31 -16.53
C ILE A 60 11.18 9.82 -16.68
N ASN A 61 12.03 10.54 -15.94
CA ASN A 61 12.11 11.99 -16.00
C ASN A 61 13.05 12.44 -17.11
N ALA A 62 12.49 12.90 -18.22
CA ALA A 62 13.20 13.46 -19.38
C ALA A 62 13.06 15.00 -19.46
N GLN A 63 12.67 15.66 -18.36
CA GLN A 63 12.47 17.10 -18.27
C GLN A 63 13.23 17.73 -17.10
N ASP A 64 13.38 19.04 -17.08
CA ASP A 64 14.05 19.84 -16.05
C ASP A 64 13.16 20.96 -15.46
N LYS A 65 11.92 21.13 -15.97
CA LYS A 65 11.00 22.18 -15.58
C LYS A 65 10.48 22.04 -14.13
N PHE A 66 10.23 20.80 -13.70
CA PHE A 66 9.76 20.47 -12.34
C PHE A 66 10.83 19.67 -11.60
N PRO A 67 11.07 19.93 -10.29
CA PRO A 67 12.08 19.24 -9.52
C PRO A 67 11.74 17.75 -9.34
N VAL A 68 12.76 16.93 -9.24
CA VAL A 68 12.61 15.47 -9.04
C VAL A 68 11.84 15.16 -7.75
N SER A 69 12.03 15.98 -6.70
CA SER A 69 11.32 15.84 -5.42
C SER A 69 9.80 15.87 -5.56
N ASP A 70 9.26 16.67 -6.50
CA ASP A 70 7.81 16.77 -6.72
C ASP A 70 7.30 15.51 -7.44
N ILE A 71 8.10 14.98 -8.37
CA ILE A 71 7.81 13.70 -9.04
C ILE A 71 7.79 12.58 -8.00
N GLU A 72 8.83 12.45 -7.19
CA GLU A 72 8.94 11.43 -6.14
C GLU A 72 7.80 11.53 -5.12
N SER A 73 7.43 12.74 -4.72
CA SER A 73 6.31 12.98 -3.81
C SER A 73 4.99 12.46 -4.37
N GLN A 74 4.71 12.76 -5.64
CA GLN A 74 3.48 12.29 -6.31
C GLN A 74 3.50 10.78 -6.56
N VAL A 75 4.64 10.23 -6.96
CA VAL A 75 4.83 8.77 -7.11
C VAL A 75 4.62 8.05 -5.77
N LYS A 76 5.13 8.61 -4.66
CA LYS A 76 4.91 8.06 -3.32
C LYS A 76 3.45 8.04 -2.91
N LYS A 77 2.67 9.08 -3.24
CA LYS A 77 1.21 9.11 -3.02
C LYS A 77 0.52 7.99 -3.79
N CYS A 78 0.83 7.83 -5.07
CA CYS A 78 0.27 6.74 -5.90
C CYS A 78 0.69 5.37 -5.34
N ASN A 79 1.95 5.17 -5.01
CA ASN A 79 2.45 3.92 -4.44
C ASN A 79 1.80 3.57 -3.11
N GLY A 80 1.50 4.54 -2.27
CA GLY A 80 0.75 4.34 -1.02
C GLY A 80 -0.60 3.65 -1.24
N ALA A 81 -1.27 3.92 -2.36
CA ALA A 81 -2.54 3.31 -2.73
C ALA A 81 -2.38 1.95 -3.42
N ILE A 82 -1.48 1.85 -4.40
CA ILE A 82 -1.35 0.63 -5.25
C ILE A 82 -0.32 -0.37 -4.74
N ARG A 83 0.62 0.03 -3.89
CA ARG A 83 1.65 -0.83 -3.23
C ARG A 83 2.46 -1.70 -4.19
N VAL A 84 2.82 -1.15 -5.35
CA VAL A 84 3.75 -1.78 -6.30
C VAL A 84 5.07 -1.04 -6.31
N LYS A 85 6.12 -1.69 -6.80
CA LYS A 85 7.41 -1.03 -6.94
C LYS A 85 7.34 -0.01 -8.08
N ILE A 86 7.47 1.29 -7.75
CA ILE A 86 7.55 2.38 -8.71
C ILE A 86 8.89 3.08 -8.51
N ASP A 87 9.74 3.03 -9.51
CA ASP A 87 11.04 3.71 -9.51
C ASP A 87 10.96 5.00 -10.31
N VAL A 88 11.67 6.04 -9.86
CA VAL A 88 11.86 7.29 -10.61
C VAL A 88 13.28 7.30 -11.15
N GLU A 89 13.42 7.45 -12.47
CA GLU A 89 14.72 7.43 -13.15
C GLU A 89 14.89 8.66 -14.01
N LYS A 90 16.14 9.10 -14.17
CA LYS A 90 16.50 10.12 -15.14
C LYS A 90 16.72 9.45 -16.49
N GLY A 91 16.17 10.00 -17.57
CA GLY A 91 16.32 9.43 -18.89
C GLY A 91 15.87 10.39 -19.98
N ALA A 92 15.93 9.94 -21.23
CA ALA A 92 15.38 10.60 -22.39
C ALA A 92 14.18 9.82 -22.91
N TRP A 93 13.32 10.48 -23.66
CA TRP A 93 12.22 9.84 -24.38
C TRP A 93 12.11 10.43 -25.80
N LYS A 94 11.81 9.59 -26.75
CA LYS A 94 11.49 9.96 -28.12
C LYS A 94 10.19 9.29 -28.54
N LEU A 95 9.44 9.92 -29.41
CA LEU A 95 8.22 9.33 -29.96
C LEU A 95 8.54 7.98 -30.63
N GLY A 96 7.88 6.93 -30.19
CA GLY A 96 8.13 5.54 -30.61
C GLY A 96 8.93 4.72 -29.60
N ASP A 97 9.47 5.32 -28.54
CA ASP A 97 10.11 4.57 -27.48
C ASP A 97 9.08 3.70 -26.74
N LYS A 98 9.50 2.48 -26.41
CA LYS A 98 8.70 1.48 -25.70
C LYS A 98 9.08 1.40 -24.22
N VAL A 99 8.34 0.61 -23.48
CA VAL A 99 8.66 0.29 -22.08
C VAL A 99 10.09 -0.26 -22.01
N PRO A 100 10.95 0.29 -21.14
CA PRO A 100 12.32 -0.16 -20.99
C PRO A 100 12.42 -1.62 -20.54
N ALA A 101 13.51 -2.29 -20.93
CA ALA A 101 13.76 -3.67 -20.52
C ALA A 101 13.76 -3.78 -18.97
N GLY A 102 13.05 -4.78 -18.46
CA GLY A 102 12.91 -5.03 -17.02
C GLY A 102 11.83 -4.20 -16.30
N ALA A 103 11.12 -3.33 -17.01
CA ALA A 103 9.89 -2.70 -16.52
C ALA A 103 8.65 -3.34 -17.16
N ASN A 104 7.53 -3.35 -16.44
CA ASN A 104 6.24 -3.82 -16.96
C ASN A 104 5.41 -2.65 -17.48
N VAL A 105 5.58 -1.46 -16.90
CA VAL A 105 4.87 -0.23 -17.27
C VAL A 105 5.83 0.94 -17.18
N ALA A 106 5.73 1.89 -18.12
CA ALA A 106 6.53 3.11 -18.11
C ALA A 106 5.68 4.37 -18.21
N VAL A 107 6.05 5.40 -17.44
CA VAL A 107 5.52 6.76 -17.58
C VAL A 107 6.68 7.69 -17.86
N PHE A 108 6.62 8.40 -18.96
CA PHE A 108 7.64 9.38 -19.36
C PHE A 108 7.16 10.79 -19.05
N ILE A 109 8.02 11.61 -18.47
CA ILE A 109 7.76 13.04 -18.23
C ILE A 109 8.67 13.82 -19.14
N VAL A 110 8.09 14.56 -20.08
CA VAL A 110 8.81 15.28 -21.13
C VAL A 110 8.47 16.77 -21.14
N ASN A 111 9.30 17.58 -21.78
CA ASN A 111 9.06 18.99 -21.98
C ASN A 111 9.21 19.32 -23.47
N ASP A 112 8.13 19.14 -24.25
CA ASP A 112 8.11 19.35 -25.68
C ASP A 112 6.86 20.16 -26.10
N PRO A 113 7.02 21.40 -26.59
CA PRO A 113 5.89 22.24 -27.00
C PRO A 113 5.03 21.66 -28.12
N ALA A 114 5.55 20.75 -28.93
CA ALA A 114 4.84 20.13 -30.05
C ALA A 114 3.87 19.02 -29.63
N LEU A 115 4.06 18.46 -28.43
CA LEU A 115 3.25 17.35 -27.97
C LEU A 115 1.98 17.81 -27.20
N PRO A 116 0.91 17.01 -27.20
CA PRO A 116 -0.22 17.22 -26.31
C PRO A 116 0.18 17.07 -24.82
N ILE A 117 -0.71 17.48 -23.92
CA ILE A 117 -0.45 17.42 -22.45
C ILE A 117 -0.15 15.99 -22.00
N SER A 118 -0.83 15.01 -22.60
CA SER A 118 -0.62 13.61 -22.28
C SER A 118 -0.92 12.70 -23.46
N LEU A 119 -0.19 11.61 -23.53
CA LEU A 119 -0.43 10.47 -24.42
C LEU A 119 -0.45 9.21 -23.55
N VAL A 120 -1.36 8.30 -23.81
CA VAL A 120 -1.42 7.02 -23.10
C VAL A 120 -1.72 5.91 -24.09
N ALA A 121 -0.81 4.94 -24.19
CA ALA A 121 -0.95 3.71 -24.92
C ALA A 121 -1.08 2.55 -23.94
N MET A 122 -2.28 2.34 -23.43
CA MET A 122 -2.53 1.36 -22.35
C MET A 122 -2.20 -0.07 -22.79
N GLU A 123 -2.47 -0.43 -24.02
CA GLU A 123 -2.13 -1.76 -24.57
C GLU A 123 -0.63 -1.99 -24.68
N GLU A 124 0.13 -0.94 -24.91
CA GLU A 124 1.60 -0.97 -24.97
C GLU A 124 2.26 -0.69 -23.61
N GLN A 125 1.47 -0.46 -22.56
CA GLN A 125 1.90 -0.25 -21.18
C GLN A 125 2.77 0.99 -20.96
N TRP A 126 2.58 2.05 -21.75
CA TRP A 126 3.30 3.30 -21.54
C TRP A 126 2.37 4.53 -21.57
N GLY A 127 2.82 5.59 -20.93
CA GLY A 127 2.19 6.90 -20.96
C GLY A 127 3.22 8.03 -20.96
N VAL A 128 2.83 9.18 -21.48
CA VAL A 128 3.66 10.40 -21.53
C VAL A 128 2.90 11.53 -20.87
N LEU A 129 3.54 12.19 -19.93
CA LEU A 129 3.15 13.50 -19.41
C LEU A 129 4.03 14.56 -20.05
N ASN A 130 3.43 15.49 -20.77
CA ASN A 130 4.14 16.64 -21.30
C ASN A 130 3.94 17.86 -20.40
N VAL A 131 5.03 18.37 -19.84
CA VAL A 131 4.99 19.51 -18.90
C VAL A 131 5.16 20.87 -19.56
N ALA A 132 5.34 20.94 -20.88
CA ALA A 132 5.63 22.19 -21.59
C ALA A 132 4.61 23.29 -21.28
N LYS A 133 3.32 22.94 -21.26
CA LYS A 133 2.17 23.86 -21.02
C LYS A 133 1.67 23.86 -19.58
N LEU A 134 2.31 23.10 -18.68
CA LEU A 134 1.91 23.06 -17.27
C LEU A 134 2.61 24.17 -16.47
N GLU A 135 1.85 24.85 -15.64
CA GLU A 135 2.33 25.87 -14.73
C GLU A 135 1.89 25.54 -13.31
N GLY A 136 2.84 25.64 -12.36
CA GLY A 136 2.62 25.40 -10.95
C GLY A 136 2.42 23.92 -10.56
N ASN A 137 2.88 23.59 -9.36
CA ASN A 137 2.86 22.24 -8.81
C ASN A 137 1.47 21.60 -8.72
N PRO A 138 0.38 22.33 -8.40
CA PRO A 138 -0.95 21.71 -8.32
C PRO A 138 -1.41 21.12 -9.66
N ARG A 139 -1.18 21.81 -10.77
CA ARG A 139 -1.51 21.29 -12.12
C ARG A 139 -0.63 20.13 -12.50
N PHE A 140 0.67 20.22 -12.21
CA PHE A 140 1.64 19.16 -12.44
C PHE A 140 1.25 17.88 -11.68
N ASN A 141 0.97 17.97 -10.38
CA ASN A 141 0.59 16.83 -9.56
C ASN A 141 -0.66 16.12 -10.08
N LYS A 142 -1.71 16.90 -10.43
CA LYS A 142 -2.94 16.35 -11.00
C LYS A 142 -2.70 15.69 -12.36
N ALA A 143 -1.90 16.30 -13.22
CA ALA A 143 -1.58 15.76 -14.54
C ALA A 143 -0.75 14.48 -14.43
N LEU A 144 0.28 14.44 -13.55
CA LEU A 144 1.10 13.26 -13.31
C LEU A 144 0.26 12.11 -12.73
N ALA A 145 -0.58 12.38 -11.72
CA ALA A 145 -1.48 11.38 -11.18
C ALA A 145 -2.37 10.78 -12.27
N ARG A 146 -2.96 11.62 -13.13
CA ARG A 146 -3.82 11.15 -14.22
C ARG A 146 -3.09 10.24 -15.20
N VAL A 147 -1.92 10.67 -15.68
CA VAL A 147 -1.15 9.86 -16.63
C VAL A 147 -0.74 8.54 -16.00
N MET A 148 -0.26 8.54 -14.76
CA MET A 148 0.07 7.31 -14.05
C MET A 148 -1.14 6.38 -13.92
N ILE A 149 -2.28 6.90 -13.45
CA ILE A 149 -3.52 6.13 -13.25
C ILE A 149 -4.02 5.56 -14.58
N ALA A 150 -4.01 6.36 -15.64
CA ALA A 150 -4.43 5.93 -16.98
C ALA A 150 -3.49 4.85 -17.54
N THR A 151 -2.18 5.06 -17.48
CA THR A 151 -1.19 4.09 -17.96
C THR A 151 -1.26 2.77 -17.19
N LEU A 152 -1.60 2.82 -15.91
CA LEU A 152 -1.81 1.63 -15.08
C LEU A 152 -3.15 0.91 -15.35
N GLY A 153 -3.99 1.42 -16.24
CA GLY A 153 -5.19 0.73 -16.71
C GLY A 153 -6.52 1.26 -16.22
N ALA A 154 -6.57 2.44 -15.60
CA ALA A 154 -7.83 3.06 -15.26
C ALA A 154 -8.38 3.90 -16.41
N GLY A 155 -9.62 3.65 -16.77
CA GLY A 155 -10.35 4.44 -17.78
C GLY A 155 -10.88 5.77 -17.24
N VAL A 156 -11.55 6.52 -18.12
CA VAL A 156 -12.25 7.76 -17.77
C VAL A 156 -13.37 7.45 -16.78
N SER A 157 -13.49 8.27 -15.73
CA SER A 157 -14.50 8.16 -14.68
C SER A 157 -15.54 9.27 -14.79
N GLN A 158 -16.81 8.95 -14.59
CA GLN A 158 -17.91 9.91 -14.48
C GLN A 158 -18.05 10.46 -13.04
N PHE A 159 -17.34 9.90 -12.07
CA PHE A 159 -17.40 10.34 -10.69
C PHE A 159 -16.68 11.69 -10.51
N LYS A 160 -17.40 12.71 -10.03
CA LYS A 160 -16.88 14.09 -9.92
C LYS A 160 -15.64 14.23 -9.02
N GLY A 161 -15.46 13.35 -8.04
CA GLY A 161 -14.28 13.30 -7.19
C GLY A 161 -13.08 12.58 -7.78
N SER A 162 -13.22 11.97 -8.97
CA SER A 162 -12.13 11.21 -9.59
C SER A 162 -11.16 12.14 -10.33
N PRO A 163 -9.85 11.90 -10.24
CA PRO A 163 -8.88 12.57 -11.09
C PRO A 163 -9.01 12.15 -12.56
N MET A 164 -9.73 11.04 -12.83
CA MET A 164 -9.91 10.47 -14.17
C MET A 164 -11.12 11.06 -14.95
N GLN A 165 -11.66 12.21 -14.55
CA GLN A 165 -12.64 12.93 -15.34
C GLN A 165 -12.04 13.37 -16.69
N THR A 166 -12.89 13.61 -17.68
CA THR A 166 -12.44 14.12 -18.99
C THR A 166 -11.73 15.47 -18.82
N VAL A 167 -10.51 15.57 -19.33
CA VAL A 167 -9.71 16.79 -19.38
C VAL A 167 -9.36 17.07 -20.82
N LYS A 168 -9.80 18.23 -21.32
CA LYS A 168 -9.57 18.68 -22.71
C LYS A 168 -8.49 19.77 -22.80
N SER A 169 -8.27 20.48 -21.70
CA SER A 169 -7.34 21.60 -21.62
C SER A 169 -6.60 21.62 -20.29
N VAL A 170 -5.51 22.40 -20.19
CA VAL A 170 -4.78 22.61 -18.93
C VAL A 170 -5.68 23.19 -17.85
N SER A 171 -6.58 24.12 -18.20
CA SER A 171 -7.51 24.75 -17.24
C SER A 171 -8.52 23.76 -16.66
N ASP A 172 -8.81 22.64 -17.31
CA ASP A 172 -9.68 21.61 -16.74
C ASP A 172 -9.04 20.89 -15.55
N LEU A 173 -7.70 20.88 -15.47
CA LEU A 173 -6.99 20.36 -14.29
C LEU A 173 -7.35 21.14 -13.02
N ASP A 174 -7.65 22.43 -13.13
CA ASP A 174 -8.02 23.25 -11.97
C ASP A 174 -9.37 22.81 -11.38
N LYS A 175 -10.27 22.26 -12.22
CA LYS A 175 -11.59 21.77 -11.82
C LYS A 175 -11.55 20.40 -11.14
N LEU A 176 -10.44 19.68 -11.21
CA LEU A 176 -10.29 18.39 -10.54
C LEU A 176 -10.12 18.59 -9.03
N HIS A 177 -10.94 17.90 -8.25
CA HIS A 177 -10.93 18.00 -6.80
C HIS A 177 -9.92 17.06 -6.11
N SER A 178 -9.38 16.07 -6.82
CA SER A 178 -8.51 15.04 -6.26
C SER A 178 -7.28 14.78 -7.11
N GLU A 179 -6.18 14.46 -6.42
CA GLU A 179 -4.95 13.91 -6.99
C GLU A 179 -4.81 12.40 -6.63
N GLY A 180 -5.79 11.86 -5.91
CA GLY A 180 -5.77 10.51 -5.38
C GLY A 180 -6.41 9.49 -6.30
N ILE A 181 -6.16 8.21 -6.04
CA ILE A 181 -6.75 7.09 -6.76
C ILE A 181 -8.10 6.77 -6.14
N THR A 182 -9.17 6.79 -6.93
CA THR A 182 -10.51 6.38 -6.48
C THR A 182 -10.64 4.86 -6.46
N PHE A 183 -11.62 4.33 -5.74
CA PHE A 183 -11.78 2.89 -5.56
C PHE A 183 -12.03 2.14 -6.87
N ASP A 184 -12.86 2.69 -7.77
CA ASP A 184 -13.12 2.15 -9.10
C ASP A 184 -11.85 2.13 -9.96
N ALA A 185 -11.08 3.22 -9.96
CA ALA A 185 -9.79 3.29 -10.63
C ALA A 185 -8.80 2.27 -10.07
N LEU A 186 -8.74 2.12 -8.74
CA LEU A 186 -7.86 1.15 -8.07
C LEU A 186 -8.19 -0.28 -8.49
N GLN A 187 -9.47 -0.66 -8.57
CA GLN A 187 -9.86 -1.99 -9.03
C GLN A 187 -9.40 -2.28 -10.46
N SER A 188 -9.56 -1.31 -11.36
CA SER A 188 -9.12 -1.43 -12.76
C SER A 188 -7.60 -1.56 -12.86
N ILE A 189 -6.87 -0.72 -12.12
CA ILE A 189 -5.40 -0.78 -12.01
C ILE A 189 -4.95 -2.15 -11.52
N MET A 190 -5.55 -2.65 -10.44
CA MET A 190 -5.15 -3.93 -9.85
C MET A 190 -5.36 -5.10 -10.80
N ARG A 191 -6.47 -5.11 -11.54
CA ARG A 191 -6.74 -6.12 -12.56
C ARG A 191 -5.69 -6.06 -13.68
N ASN A 192 -5.39 -4.87 -14.18
CA ASN A 192 -4.39 -4.70 -15.24
C ASN A 192 -3.00 -5.14 -14.78
N LEU A 193 -2.55 -4.69 -13.61
CA LEU A 193 -1.27 -5.06 -13.03
C LEU A 193 -1.14 -6.58 -12.83
N GLN A 194 -2.21 -7.23 -12.38
CA GLN A 194 -2.24 -8.70 -12.25
C GLN A 194 -2.05 -9.40 -13.60
N ASN A 195 -2.71 -8.91 -14.66
CA ASN A 195 -2.54 -9.43 -16.02
C ASN A 195 -1.10 -9.28 -16.53
N LEU A 196 -0.39 -8.24 -16.08
CA LEU A 196 1.01 -7.97 -16.41
C LEU A 196 2.01 -8.73 -15.50
N GLY A 197 1.55 -9.57 -14.58
CA GLY A 197 2.40 -10.26 -13.61
C GLY A 197 2.98 -9.36 -12.52
N VAL A 198 2.46 -8.15 -12.38
CA VAL A 198 2.86 -7.22 -11.32
C VAL A 198 2.03 -7.47 -10.07
N THR A 199 2.68 -7.75 -8.94
CA THR A 199 2.01 -8.01 -7.67
C THR A 199 2.35 -6.94 -6.64
N GLN A 200 1.39 -6.69 -5.74
CA GLN A 200 1.57 -5.73 -4.65
C GLN A 200 2.54 -6.25 -3.57
N SER A 201 3.25 -5.33 -2.94
CA SER A 201 3.88 -5.63 -1.66
C SER A 201 2.81 -5.86 -0.58
N ARG A 202 3.07 -6.79 0.33
CA ARG A 202 2.11 -7.18 1.35
C ARG A 202 2.75 -7.30 2.72
N LYS A 203 2.23 -6.55 3.69
CA LYS A 203 2.60 -6.75 5.10
C LYS A 203 1.83 -7.93 5.68
N THR A 204 2.54 -8.81 6.36
CA THR A 204 1.98 -9.98 7.03
C THR A 204 2.78 -10.32 8.28
N THR A 205 2.26 -11.23 9.12
CA THR A 205 2.97 -11.71 10.29
C THR A 205 4.02 -12.76 9.91
N TYR A 206 5.08 -12.89 10.72
CA TYR A 206 6.09 -13.94 10.54
C TYR A 206 5.44 -15.34 10.54
N ARG A 207 4.50 -15.58 11.46
CA ARG A 207 3.73 -16.83 11.51
C ARG A 207 3.06 -17.14 10.17
N ARG A 208 2.38 -16.17 9.57
CA ARG A 208 1.71 -16.37 8.29
C ARG A 208 2.71 -16.58 7.15
N ALA A 209 3.83 -15.87 7.17
CA ALA A 209 4.90 -16.07 6.20
C ALA A 209 5.48 -17.50 6.27
N CYS A 210 5.65 -18.07 7.49
CA CYS A 210 6.04 -19.46 7.68
C CYS A 210 5.00 -20.44 7.10
N MET A 211 3.72 -20.21 7.40
CA MET A 211 2.62 -21.05 6.86
C MET A 211 2.55 -21.01 5.34
N GLU A 212 2.86 -19.87 4.74
CA GLU A 212 2.91 -19.69 3.28
C GLU A 212 4.25 -20.11 2.65
N GLY A 213 5.24 -20.51 3.46
CA GLY A 213 6.51 -21.10 3.01
C GLY A 213 7.53 -20.11 2.44
N TRP A 214 7.42 -18.80 2.72
CA TRP A 214 8.38 -17.80 2.25
C TRP A 214 9.09 -17.02 3.36
N ALA A 215 8.81 -17.34 4.64
CA ALA A 215 9.53 -16.71 5.74
C ALA A 215 11.02 -17.04 5.67
N ALA A 216 11.85 -16.03 5.94
CA ALA A 216 13.28 -16.25 6.16
C ALA A 216 13.52 -17.00 7.48
N GLN A 217 14.73 -17.55 7.65
CA GLN A 217 15.15 -18.18 8.92
C GLN A 217 14.91 -17.23 10.11
N PRO A 218 14.53 -17.76 11.29
CA PRO A 218 14.24 -16.95 12.46
C PRO A 218 15.47 -16.16 12.92
N THR A 219 15.26 -14.89 13.25
CA THR A 219 16.30 -13.97 13.74
C THR A 219 16.21 -13.70 15.25
N ASN A 220 15.16 -14.18 15.91
CA ASN A 220 14.95 -14.03 17.35
C ASN A 220 14.18 -15.24 17.92
N SER A 221 14.12 -15.32 19.27
CA SER A 221 13.48 -16.44 19.97
C SER A 221 11.99 -16.60 19.67
N PHE A 222 11.25 -15.50 19.48
CA PHE A 222 9.82 -15.55 19.15
C PHE A 222 9.60 -16.14 17.76
N GLN A 223 10.40 -15.72 16.79
CA GLN A 223 10.35 -16.28 15.44
C GLN A 223 10.76 -17.75 15.45
N LYS A 224 11.77 -18.12 16.24
CA LYS A 224 12.20 -19.51 16.37
C LYS A 224 11.08 -20.40 16.91
N ALA A 225 10.41 -19.98 17.98
CA ALA A 225 9.27 -20.74 18.52
C ALA A 225 8.15 -20.94 17.48
N ILE A 226 7.80 -19.88 16.74
CA ILE A 226 6.79 -19.95 15.68
C ILE A 226 7.25 -20.85 14.52
N TRP A 227 8.52 -20.75 14.13
CA TRP A 227 9.10 -21.57 13.08
C TRP A 227 9.04 -23.04 13.42
N ASP A 228 9.49 -23.40 14.63
CA ASP A 228 9.48 -24.78 15.11
C ASP A 228 8.04 -25.31 15.21
N GLU A 229 7.09 -24.52 15.71
CA GLU A 229 5.66 -24.86 15.76
C GLU A 229 5.09 -25.14 14.35
N VAL A 230 5.26 -24.22 13.42
CA VAL A 230 4.67 -24.33 12.07
C VAL A 230 5.28 -25.50 11.29
N HIS A 231 6.59 -25.75 11.44
CA HIS A 231 7.26 -26.83 10.74
C HIS A 231 7.10 -28.20 11.41
N SER A 232 6.67 -28.25 12.67
CA SER A 232 6.31 -29.52 13.34
C SER A 232 4.94 -30.06 12.88
N ILE A 233 4.10 -29.21 12.27
CA ILE A 233 2.79 -29.65 11.78
C ILE A 233 3.00 -30.52 10.52
N PRO A 234 2.53 -31.78 10.51
CA PRO A 234 2.66 -32.65 9.35
C PRO A 234 2.02 -32.00 8.12
N LYS A 235 2.78 -31.88 7.02
CA LYS A 235 2.28 -31.31 5.74
C LYS A 235 1.27 -32.22 5.00
N ASN A 236 0.92 -33.37 5.57
CA ASN A 236 -0.13 -34.20 5.01
C ASN A 236 -1.49 -33.69 5.52
N PRO A 237 -2.31 -33.06 4.68
CA PRO A 237 -3.71 -32.89 5.01
C PRO A 237 -4.27 -34.31 5.21
N MET A 238 -4.91 -34.57 6.36
CA MET A 238 -5.77 -35.75 6.47
C MET A 238 -6.65 -35.77 5.22
N LYS A 239 -6.45 -36.77 4.34
CA LYS A 239 -7.43 -37.07 3.32
C LYS A 239 -8.67 -37.47 4.10
N ILE A 240 -9.60 -36.56 4.27
CA ILE A 240 -10.95 -36.88 4.73
C ILE A 240 -11.48 -37.79 3.62
N GLN A 241 -11.35 -39.10 3.82
CA GLN A 241 -12.03 -40.09 2.97
C GLN A 241 -13.51 -39.92 3.29
N PHE A 242 -14.19 -39.19 2.43
CA PHE A 242 -15.64 -39.17 2.41
C PHE A 242 -16.07 -40.59 2.07
N ASP A 243 -16.51 -41.36 3.06
CA ASP A 243 -17.13 -42.63 2.84
C ASP A 243 -18.59 -42.40 2.39
N PRO A 244 -18.91 -42.52 1.09
CA PRO A 244 -20.23 -42.25 0.58
C PRO A 244 -21.29 -43.23 1.06
N LYS A 245 -20.90 -44.30 1.81
CA LYS A 245 -21.82 -45.32 2.31
C LYS A 245 -22.33 -45.10 3.72
N LYS A 246 -21.88 -44.08 4.46
CA LYS A 246 -22.36 -43.77 5.82
C LYS A 246 -23.46 -42.71 5.87
N GLY A 247 -24.08 -42.40 4.76
CA GLY A 247 -25.18 -41.39 4.64
C GLY A 247 -26.47 -41.99 4.10
N ARG A 248 -26.85 -43.22 4.55
CA ARG A 248 -28.20 -43.76 4.33
C ARG A 248 -28.77 -44.27 5.65
#